data_32aca2c28d4ce019f6b83eacd4c468e7
#
_entry.id   32aca2c28d4ce019f6b83eacd4c468e7
#
_cell.length_a   1.000
_cell.length_b   1.000
_cell.length_c   1.000
_cell.angle_alpha   90.00
_cell.angle_beta   90.00
_cell.angle_gamma   90.00
#
_symmetry.space_group_name_H-M   'P 1'
#
loop_
_entity.id
_entity.type
_entity.pdbx_description
1 polymer ?
#
loop_
_entity_poly.entity_id
_entity_poly.type
_entity_poly.pdbx_seq_one_letter_code
_entity_poly.pdbx_strand_id
1 'polypeptide(L)'
;MLTGALLYILGGWTFVVWGMFVRLVITYHTTWLVNSASHSFGYKNFPIDDLSTNCWWVALLSGGEGWHNNHHAFPYSAAFGLRWFEFDPGFLFIRLLETLGLAWNVKVPSPEKIALRRVPQATIEQSDLERV
;
A
#
# COMPACT_ATOMS: atom_id res chain seq x y z
N MET A 1 5.32 18.66 -20.41
CA MET A 1 6.29 19.59 -21.06
C MET A 1 7.03 20.47 -20.05
N LEU A 2 6.34 21.16 -19.14
CA LEU A 2 6.99 22.04 -18.15
C LEU A 2 8.04 21.34 -17.26
N THR A 3 7.74 20.13 -16.76
CA THR A 3 8.69 19.33 -15.96
C THR A 3 9.95 18.98 -16.73
N GLY A 4 9.84 18.62 -18.02
CA GLY A 4 11.00 18.31 -18.85
C GLY A 4 11.88 19.53 -19.11
N ALA A 5 11.27 20.69 -19.35
CA ALA A 5 12.00 21.94 -19.50
C ALA A 5 12.74 22.33 -18.22
N LEU A 6 12.09 22.20 -17.07
CA LEU A 6 12.72 22.47 -15.76
C LEU A 6 13.91 21.53 -15.51
N LEU A 7 13.75 20.24 -15.73
CA LEU A 7 14.83 19.26 -15.58
C LEU A 7 16.00 19.55 -16.53
N TYR A 8 15.70 19.96 -17.77
CA TYR A 8 16.73 20.31 -18.74
C TYR A 8 17.54 21.55 -18.28
N ILE A 9 16.86 22.57 -17.75
CA ILE A 9 17.52 23.79 -17.21
C ILE A 9 18.41 23.44 -16.02
N LEU A 10 17.96 22.52 -15.13
CA LEU A 10 18.68 22.16 -13.93
C LEU A 10 19.88 21.23 -14.15
N GLY A 11 19.86 20.38 -15.17
CA GLY A 11 20.93 19.39 -15.39
C GLY A 11 21.00 18.78 -16.79
N GLY A 12 20.44 19.50 -17.77
CA GLY A 12 20.49 19.09 -19.17
C GLY A 12 19.77 17.77 -19.47
N TRP A 13 20.17 17.11 -20.55
CA TRP A 13 19.57 15.86 -21.00
C TRP A 13 19.67 14.72 -19.97
N THR A 14 20.72 14.68 -19.17
CA THR A 14 20.88 13.66 -18.12
C THR A 14 19.73 13.72 -17.13
N PHE A 15 19.33 14.92 -16.66
CA PHE A 15 18.21 15.08 -15.73
C PHE A 15 16.87 14.76 -16.39
N VAL A 16 16.70 15.06 -17.66
CA VAL A 16 15.49 14.68 -18.42
C VAL A 16 15.39 13.17 -18.53
N VAL A 17 16.47 12.48 -18.94
CA VAL A 17 16.47 11.02 -19.09
C VAL A 17 16.18 10.34 -17.75
N TRP A 18 16.90 10.68 -16.68
CA TRP A 18 16.69 10.05 -15.37
C TRP A 18 15.39 10.48 -14.69
N GLY A 19 15.10 11.78 -14.69
CA GLY A 19 13.94 12.34 -13.97
C GLY A 19 12.60 12.10 -14.66
N MET A 20 12.56 11.83 -15.95
CA MET A 20 11.33 11.49 -16.67
C MET A 20 11.31 10.03 -17.11
N PHE A 21 12.19 9.63 -18.02
CA PHE A 21 12.06 8.33 -18.69
C PHE A 21 12.40 7.17 -17.75
N VAL A 22 13.58 7.18 -17.14
CA VAL A 22 13.99 6.10 -16.22
C VAL A 22 13.04 6.02 -15.02
N ARG A 23 12.68 7.15 -14.43
CA ARG A 23 11.71 7.20 -13.33
C ARG A 23 10.35 6.62 -13.74
N LEU A 24 9.83 6.97 -14.91
CA LEU A 24 8.54 6.43 -15.40
C LEU A 24 8.60 4.93 -15.60
N VAL A 25 9.66 4.42 -16.21
CA VAL A 25 9.85 2.97 -16.40
C VAL A 25 9.85 2.24 -15.05
N ILE A 26 10.62 2.73 -14.08
CA ILE A 26 10.67 2.14 -12.72
C ILE A 26 9.28 2.19 -12.08
N THR A 27 8.59 3.34 -12.13
CA THR A 27 7.27 3.52 -11.50
C THR A 27 6.25 2.55 -12.10
N TYR A 28 6.16 2.44 -13.42
CA TYR A 28 5.23 1.52 -14.07
C TYR A 28 5.53 0.04 -13.73
N HIS A 29 6.80 -0.36 -13.76
CA HIS A 29 7.17 -1.73 -13.42
C HIS A 29 6.87 -2.05 -11.95
N THR A 30 7.10 -1.11 -11.05
CA THR A 30 6.76 -1.27 -9.63
C THR A 30 5.24 -1.42 -9.44
N THR A 31 4.44 -0.60 -10.11
CA THR A 31 2.97 -0.70 -10.06
C THR A 31 2.47 -2.02 -10.65
N TRP A 32 3.02 -2.45 -11.79
CA TRP A 32 2.65 -3.75 -12.37
C TRP A 32 3.07 -4.92 -11.49
N LEU A 33 4.22 -4.80 -10.81
CA LEU A 33 4.70 -5.79 -9.85
C LEU A 33 3.72 -5.96 -8.67
N VAL A 34 3.20 -4.85 -8.13
CA VAL A 34 2.14 -4.89 -7.11
C VAL A 34 0.93 -5.66 -7.64
N ASN A 35 0.43 -5.32 -8.82
CA ASN A 35 -0.78 -5.95 -9.38
C ASN A 35 -0.57 -7.41 -9.85
N SER A 36 0.64 -7.85 -10.14
CA SER A 36 0.93 -9.22 -10.56
C SER A 36 1.43 -10.09 -9.41
N ALA A 37 2.55 -9.70 -8.80
CA ALA A 37 3.20 -10.52 -7.78
C ALA A 37 2.39 -10.57 -6.46
N SER A 38 1.76 -9.45 -6.03
CA SER A 38 0.92 -9.45 -4.84
C SER A 38 -0.47 -10.07 -5.06
N HIS A 39 -0.76 -10.60 -6.26
CA HIS A 39 -1.89 -11.48 -6.53
C HIS A 39 -1.47 -12.95 -6.76
N SER A 40 -0.16 -13.25 -6.71
CA SER A 40 0.38 -14.58 -6.96
C SER A 40 1.21 -15.12 -5.80
N PHE A 41 1.90 -14.24 -5.06
CA PHE A 41 2.86 -14.62 -4.03
C PHE A 41 2.60 -13.83 -2.74
N GLY A 42 2.62 -14.53 -1.60
CA GLY A 42 2.49 -13.89 -0.30
C GLY A 42 1.48 -14.60 0.60
N TYR A 43 1.02 -13.90 1.61
CA TYR A 43 0.06 -14.40 2.59
C TYR A 43 -1.12 -13.44 2.72
N LYS A 44 -2.23 -13.93 3.26
CA LYS A 44 -3.41 -13.11 3.57
C LYS A 44 -3.50 -12.84 5.07
N ASN A 45 -3.77 -11.60 5.44
CA ASN A 45 -4.16 -11.22 6.80
C ASN A 45 -5.68 -11.26 6.98
N PHE A 46 -6.40 -11.04 5.88
CA PHE A 46 -7.85 -10.91 5.87
C PHE A 46 -8.47 -11.85 4.84
N PRO A 47 -9.54 -12.60 5.22
CA PRO A 47 -10.24 -13.53 4.35
C PRO A 47 -11.21 -12.76 3.41
N ILE A 48 -10.67 -11.94 2.53
CA ILE A 48 -11.45 -11.24 1.50
C ILE A 48 -11.52 -12.09 0.23
N ASP A 49 -12.63 -11.96 -0.49
CA ASP A 49 -12.92 -12.73 -1.71
C ASP A 49 -12.24 -12.09 -2.93
N ASP A 50 -10.92 -12.01 -2.88
CA ASP A 50 -10.07 -11.64 -4.00
C ASP A 50 -8.71 -12.37 -3.93
N LEU A 51 -7.87 -12.18 -4.93
CA LEU A 51 -6.56 -12.84 -5.00
C LEU A 51 -5.43 -12.03 -4.35
N SER A 52 -5.73 -10.89 -3.73
CA SER A 52 -4.70 -10.03 -3.12
C SER A 52 -3.99 -10.72 -1.97
N THR A 53 -2.69 -10.56 -1.90
CA THR A 53 -1.81 -11.10 -0.86
C THR A 53 -0.87 -10.03 -0.34
N ASN A 54 -0.27 -10.25 0.81
CA ASN A 54 0.79 -9.44 1.37
C ASN A 54 2.14 -10.04 0.96
N CYS A 55 2.87 -9.33 0.11
CA CYS A 55 4.15 -9.76 -0.43
C CYS A 55 5.26 -8.80 0.04
N TRP A 56 6.08 -9.24 1.01
CA TRP A 56 7.06 -8.39 1.71
C TRP A 56 8.11 -7.74 0.79
N TRP A 57 8.63 -8.49 -0.18
CA TRP A 57 9.65 -7.96 -1.09
C TRP A 57 9.07 -6.96 -2.10
N VAL A 58 7.80 -7.15 -2.51
CA VAL A 58 7.07 -6.16 -3.30
C VAL A 58 6.84 -4.91 -2.44
N ALA A 59 6.41 -5.06 -1.18
CA ALA A 59 6.19 -3.94 -0.28
C ALA A 59 7.46 -3.10 -0.10
N LEU A 60 8.62 -3.74 0.01
CA LEU A 60 9.90 -3.04 0.11
C LEU A 60 10.22 -2.24 -1.15
N LEU A 61 9.99 -2.81 -2.34
CA LEU A 61 10.27 -2.16 -3.62
C LEU A 61 9.26 -1.07 -3.98
N SER A 62 8.01 -1.20 -3.52
CA SER A 62 6.90 -0.29 -3.85
C SER A 62 6.58 0.74 -2.76
N GLY A 63 7.41 0.81 -1.69
CA GLY A 63 7.16 1.76 -0.61
C GLY A 63 5.98 1.41 0.31
N GLY A 64 5.61 0.13 0.39
CA GLY A 64 4.51 -0.38 1.24
C GLY A 64 3.34 -0.98 0.45
N GLU A 65 3.18 -0.68 -0.83
CA GLU A 65 2.02 -1.12 -1.63
C GLU A 65 1.91 -2.65 -1.78
N GLY A 66 2.99 -3.39 -1.54
CA GLY A 66 2.99 -4.87 -1.54
C GLY A 66 2.24 -5.49 -0.35
N TRP A 67 1.83 -4.73 0.66
CA TRP A 67 0.86 -5.15 1.68
C TRP A 67 -0.57 -5.11 1.13
N HIS A 68 -0.77 -5.76 0.00
CA HIS A 68 -1.91 -5.54 -0.89
C HIS A 68 -3.22 -6.13 -0.38
N ASN A 69 -3.17 -7.27 0.35
CA ASN A 69 -4.35 -7.82 1.02
C ASN A 69 -4.84 -6.89 2.15
N ASN A 70 -3.93 -6.23 2.87
CA ASN A 70 -4.31 -5.23 3.87
C ASN A 70 -4.97 -4.02 3.22
N HIS A 71 -4.43 -3.55 2.08
CA HIS A 71 -5.00 -2.45 1.32
C HIS A 71 -6.40 -2.78 0.83
N HIS A 72 -6.61 -3.96 0.25
CA HIS A 72 -7.93 -4.40 -0.21
C HIS A 72 -8.92 -4.57 0.94
N ALA A 73 -8.47 -4.98 2.13
CA ALA A 73 -9.33 -5.04 3.32
C ALA A 73 -9.71 -3.64 3.83
N PHE A 74 -8.82 -2.65 3.73
CA PHE A 74 -9.04 -1.28 4.23
C PHE A 74 -8.59 -0.23 3.21
N PRO A 75 -9.32 -0.05 2.09
CA PRO A 75 -8.93 0.85 1.00
C PRO A 75 -8.77 2.32 1.40
N TYR A 76 -9.39 2.72 2.52
CA TYR A 76 -9.31 4.09 3.05
C TYR A 76 -8.07 4.33 3.92
N SER A 77 -7.32 3.27 4.25
CA SER A 77 -6.19 3.36 5.16
C SER A 77 -4.98 3.98 4.48
N ALA A 78 -4.34 4.92 5.17
CA ALA A 78 -3.03 5.42 4.78
C ALA A 78 -1.89 4.44 5.12
N ALA A 79 -2.11 3.53 6.09
CA ALA A 79 -1.19 2.47 6.45
C ALA A 79 -1.57 1.19 5.69
N PHE A 80 -0.63 0.62 4.95
CA PHE A 80 -0.79 -0.68 4.32
C PHE A 80 -0.20 -1.79 5.19
N GLY A 81 0.91 -1.54 5.89
CA GLY A 81 1.43 -2.43 6.93
C GLY A 81 0.57 -2.32 8.19
N LEU A 82 -0.08 -3.44 8.60
CA LEU A 82 -0.97 -3.51 9.76
C LEU A 82 -0.46 -4.45 10.85
N ARG A 83 0.69 -5.11 10.63
CA ARG A 83 1.40 -5.89 11.65
C ARG A 83 2.75 -5.23 11.97
N TRP A 84 3.29 -5.46 13.14
CA TRP A 84 4.54 -4.86 13.61
C TRP A 84 5.76 -5.11 12.70
N PHE A 85 5.78 -6.23 11.96
CA PHE A 85 6.84 -6.59 11.02
C PHE A 85 6.55 -6.18 9.56
N GLU A 86 5.36 -5.69 9.27
CA GLU A 86 4.97 -5.22 7.94
C GLU A 86 5.50 -3.80 7.75
N PHE A 87 6.78 -3.68 7.41
CA PHE A 87 7.46 -2.41 7.21
C PHE A 87 6.83 -1.65 6.04
N ASP A 88 6.35 -0.44 6.33
CA ASP A 88 5.62 0.44 5.40
C ASP A 88 6.30 1.81 5.30
N PRO A 89 7.28 1.96 4.37
CA PRO A 89 8.00 3.23 4.20
C PRO A 89 7.10 4.39 3.79
N GLY A 90 6.07 4.12 2.96
CA GLY A 90 5.11 5.12 2.52
C GLY A 90 4.32 5.70 3.69
N PHE A 91 3.82 4.84 4.57
CA PHE A 91 3.13 5.29 5.77
C PHE A 91 4.06 6.04 6.74
N LEU A 92 5.29 5.59 6.92
CA LEU A 92 6.27 6.31 7.74
C LEU A 92 6.53 7.72 7.20
N PHE A 93 6.60 7.88 5.89
CA PHE A 93 6.72 9.20 5.26
C PHE A 93 5.49 10.07 5.50
N ILE A 94 4.27 9.50 5.38
CA ILE A 94 3.02 10.22 5.70
C ILE A 94 3.02 10.67 7.17
N ARG A 95 3.45 9.82 8.11
CA ARG A 95 3.57 10.17 9.53
C ARG A 95 4.57 11.29 9.76
N LEU A 96 5.70 11.31 9.05
CA LEU A 96 6.64 12.42 9.09
C LEU A 96 5.99 13.73 8.62
N LEU A 97 5.27 13.71 7.50
CA LEU A 97 4.55 14.89 7.00
C LEU A 97 3.47 15.34 8.00
N GLU A 98 2.77 14.42 8.67
CA GLU A 98 1.80 14.75 9.69
C GLU A 98 2.45 15.45 10.89
N THR A 99 3.62 14.97 11.36
CA THR A 99 4.36 15.63 12.45
C THR A 99 4.87 17.03 12.08
N LEU A 100 5.12 17.27 10.79
CA LEU A 100 5.51 18.58 10.26
C LEU A 100 4.30 19.50 9.96
N GLY A 101 3.07 19.05 10.20
CA GLY A 101 1.85 19.80 9.90
C GLY A 101 1.55 19.91 8.39
N LEU A 102 2.18 19.10 7.55
CA LEU A 102 2.01 19.08 6.09
C LEU A 102 0.97 18.01 5.64
N ALA A 103 0.54 17.13 6.53
CA ALA A 103 -0.54 16.19 6.31
C ALA A 103 -1.50 16.20 7.51
N TRP A 104 -2.80 15.95 7.25
CA TRP A 104 -3.86 15.91 8.27
C TRP A 104 -4.93 14.90 7.89
N ASN A 105 -5.76 14.52 8.87
CA ASN A 105 -6.81 13.51 8.67
C ASN A 105 -6.28 12.15 8.18
N VAL A 106 -5.10 11.75 8.62
CA VAL A 106 -4.49 10.47 8.27
C VAL A 106 -5.32 9.34 8.86
N LYS A 107 -6.03 8.61 7.99
CA LYS A 107 -6.93 7.53 8.40
C LYS A 107 -6.18 6.22 8.52
N VAL A 108 -6.37 5.52 9.64
CA VAL A 108 -5.87 4.16 9.88
C VAL A 108 -7.00 3.34 10.51
N PRO A 109 -7.15 2.05 10.21
CA PRO A 109 -8.16 1.23 10.85
C PRO A 109 -7.85 1.05 12.34
N SER A 110 -8.91 1.08 13.18
CA SER A 110 -8.74 0.80 14.61
C SER A 110 -8.43 -0.68 14.87
N PRO A 111 -7.79 -1.02 16.01
CA PRO A 111 -7.49 -2.43 16.34
C PRO A 111 -8.73 -3.32 16.34
N GLU A 112 -9.89 -2.79 16.78
CA GLU A 112 -11.17 -3.51 16.80
C GLU A 112 -11.63 -3.84 15.36
N LYS A 113 -11.55 -2.88 14.43
CA LYS A 113 -11.89 -3.10 13.02
C LYS A 113 -10.98 -4.13 12.38
N ILE A 114 -9.68 -4.08 12.70
CA ILE A 114 -8.70 -5.07 12.22
C ILE A 114 -9.06 -6.46 12.76
N ALA A 115 -9.40 -6.58 14.04
CA ALA A 115 -9.76 -7.84 14.65
C ALA A 115 -11.04 -8.44 14.03
N LEU A 116 -12.08 -7.63 13.87
CA LEU A 116 -13.36 -8.05 13.24
C LEU A 116 -13.16 -8.52 11.79
N ARG A 117 -12.32 -7.84 11.03
CA ARG A 117 -12.08 -8.18 9.61
C ARG A 117 -11.26 -9.47 9.42
N ARG A 118 -10.53 -9.91 10.47
CA ARG A 118 -9.77 -11.18 10.47
C ARG A 118 -10.65 -12.42 10.63
N VAL A 119 -11.83 -12.26 11.22
CA VAL A 119 -12.77 -13.38 11.39
C VAL A 119 -13.47 -13.63 10.06
N PRO A 120 -13.52 -14.89 9.56
CA PRO A 120 -14.31 -15.23 8.38
C PRO A 120 -15.78 -14.85 8.56
N GLN A 121 -16.39 -14.21 7.56
CA GLN A 121 -17.81 -13.80 7.63
C GLN A 121 -18.77 -14.96 7.95
N ALA A 122 -18.50 -16.15 7.42
CA ALA A 122 -19.28 -17.35 7.72
C ALA A 122 -19.34 -17.69 9.22
N THR A 123 -18.26 -17.36 9.97
CA THR A 123 -18.23 -17.58 11.43
C THR A 123 -19.08 -16.54 12.18
N ILE A 124 -19.20 -15.33 11.65
CA ILE A 124 -20.04 -14.27 12.22
C ILE A 124 -21.51 -14.60 12.02
N GLU A 125 -21.91 -14.99 10.79
CA GLU A 125 -23.29 -15.38 10.48
C GLU A 125 -23.75 -16.59 11.30
N GLN A 126 -22.90 -17.62 11.50
CA GLN A 126 -23.22 -18.74 12.38
C GLN A 126 -23.43 -18.33 13.84
N SER A 127 -22.59 -17.43 14.36
CA SER A 127 -22.72 -16.97 15.74
C SER A 127 -23.98 -16.15 15.98
N ASP A 128 -24.48 -15.45 14.97
CA ASP A 128 -25.72 -14.67 15.06
C ASP A 128 -26.97 -15.54 14.95
N LEU A 129 -26.90 -16.65 14.17
CA LEU A 129 -27.98 -17.64 14.09
C LEU A 129 -28.13 -18.46 15.37
N GLU A 130 -27.05 -18.68 16.12
CA GLU A 130 -27.09 -19.39 17.42
C GLU A 130 -27.59 -18.50 18.57
N ARG A 131 -27.76 -17.20 18.37
CA ARG A 131 -28.26 -16.23 19.38
C ARG A 131 -29.76 -15.93 19.27
N VAL A 132 -30.45 -16.48 18.26
CA VAL A 132 -31.90 -16.35 18.04
C VAL A 132 -32.63 -17.61 18.54
#